data_b45451066ea59c3672d60f838a096e45
#
_entry.id   b45451066ea59c3672d60f838a096e45
#
_cell.length_a   1.000
_cell.length_b   1.000
_cell.length_c   1.000
_cell.angle_alpha   90.00
_cell.angle_beta   90.00
_cell.angle_gamma   90.00
#
_symmetry.space_group_name_H-M   'P 1'
#
loop_
_entity.id
_entity.type
_entity.pdbx_description
1 polymer ?
#
loop_
_entity_poly.entity_id
_entity_poly.type
_entity_poly.pdbx_seq_one_letter_code
_entity_poly.pdbx_strand_id
1 'polypeptide(L)'
;MQMKLIVLQDNIDEFHSMITRYSNTQTKVSVSDYSTNNVFNQKLQEISRTTVSPDLTHSGDITYWYYERVSGQYNQDINRIHSLVDRNKFKLKFPLDKKFDKCELGKIYTAWKQKPYISINGPQKCYKEFIEEYGDFVPDSVFYDDFVAMLIIYRFMEKKNPVFMEYHQVKAQMTIYTLAMLYYVTNGAISLYKIWQN
;
A
#
# COMPACT_ATOMS: atom_id res chain seq x y z
N MET A 1 22.75 19.62 22.56
CA MET A 1 21.38 19.31 22.16
C MET A 1 20.60 20.62 22.15
N GLN A 2 20.13 21.11 21.01
CA GLN A 2 19.32 22.33 20.95
C GLN A 2 17.86 21.94 21.05
N MET A 3 17.14 22.48 22.01
CA MET A 3 15.70 22.27 22.19
C MET A 3 14.97 23.55 21.77
N LYS A 4 13.96 23.41 20.89
CA LYS A 4 13.10 24.51 20.47
C LYS A 4 11.75 24.34 21.15
N LEU A 5 11.35 25.28 22.00
CA LEU A 5 10.03 25.32 22.62
C LEU A 5 9.16 26.32 21.85
N ILE A 6 8.02 25.88 21.37
CA ILE A 6 7.04 26.72 20.70
C ILE A 6 5.75 26.65 21.50
N VAL A 7 5.28 27.80 21.98
CA VAL A 7 4.01 27.92 22.74
C VAL A 7 2.98 28.55 21.81
N LEU A 8 1.88 27.84 21.56
CA LEU A 8 0.77 28.32 20.73
C LEU A 8 -0.39 28.69 21.64
N GLN A 9 -1.00 29.87 21.38
CA GLN A 9 -2.16 30.37 22.14
C GLN A 9 -3.49 30.16 21.37
N ASP A 10 -3.45 30.21 20.02
CA ASP A 10 -4.62 30.07 19.16
C ASP A 10 -4.30 29.23 17.91
N ASN A 11 -5.31 28.65 17.25
CA ASN A 11 -5.23 27.86 15.99
C ASN A 11 -4.23 26.71 16.05
N ILE A 12 -4.27 25.94 17.14
CA ILE A 12 -3.27 24.91 17.49
C ILE A 12 -3.12 23.87 16.37
N ASP A 13 -4.23 23.41 15.76
CA ASP A 13 -4.18 22.35 14.74
C ASP A 13 -3.53 22.81 13.42
N GLU A 14 -3.82 24.03 12.99
CA GLU A 14 -3.23 24.59 11.77
C GLU A 14 -1.74 24.87 11.96
N PHE A 15 -1.35 25.50 13.07
CA PHE A 15 0.04 25.75 13.40
C PHE A 15 0.83 24.48 13.68
N HIS A 16 0.25 23.47 14.34
CA HIS A 16 0.89 22.18 14.54
C HIS A 16 1.21 21.51 13.20
N SER A 17 0.26 21.52 12.25
CA SER A 17 0.46 21.03 10.90
C SER A 17 1.58 21.80 10.17
N MET A 18 1.59 23.13 10.25
CA MET A 18 2.62 23.98 9.65
C MET A 18 3.98 23.78 10.28
N ILE A 19 4.07 23.74 11.61
CA ILE A 19 5.34 23.54 12.33
C ILE A 19 5.93 22.17 12.00
N THR A 20 5.11 21.14 12.00
CA THR A 20 5.55 19.79 11.61
C THR A 20 6.06 19.77 10.17
N ARG A 21 5.40 20.49 9.28
CA ARG A 21 5.80 20.61 7.87
C ARG A 21 7.13 21.35 7.70
N TYR A 22 7.34 22.47 8.42
CA TYR A 22 8.50 23.33 8.24
C TYR A 22 9.70 22.95 9.12
N SER A 23 9.50 22.40 10.31
CA SER A 23 10.60 21.96 11.18
C SER A 23 11.28 20.69 10.67
N ASN A 24 10.57 19.85 9.95
CA ASN A 24 11.09 18.61 9.34
C ASN A 24 11.72 18.83 7.95
N THR A 25 11.80 20.06 7.44
CA THR A 25 12.45 20.35 6.15
C THR A 25 13.94 20.07 6.13
N GLN A 26 14.59 19.92 7.29
CA GLN A 26 16.00 19.50 7.38
C GLN A 26 16.20 17.97 7.31
N THR A 27 15.20 17.19 7.68
CA THR A 27 15.17 15.76 7.39
C THR A 27 14.39 15.60 6.09
N LYS A 28 14.93 14.88 5.10
CA LYS A 28 14.21 14.58 3.85
C LYS A 28 12.91 13.83 4.18
N VAL A 29 11.87 14.57 4.52
CA VAL A 29 10.53 13.99 4.69
C VAL A 29 10.08 13.58 3.30
N SER A 30 9.85 12.30 3.11
CA SER A 30 9.43 11.79 1.82
C SER A 30 8.01 12.24 1.49
N VAL A 31 7.67 12.37 0.21
CA VAL A 31 6.29 12.68 -0.23
C VAL A 31 5.30 11.66 0.35
N SER A 32 5.76 10.43 0.57
CA SER A 32 4.98 9.37 1.22
C SER A 32 4.60 9.70 2.67
N ASP A 33 5.41 10.48 3.37
CA ASP A 33 5.13 10.84 4.77
C ASP A 33 4.08 11.96 4.85
N TYR A 34 4.11 12.93 3.93
CA TYR A 34 3.10 14.00 3.86
C TYR A 34 1.70 13.48 3.56
N SER A 35 1.59 12.49 2.68
CA SER A 35 0.30 11.92 2.29
C SER A 35 -0.25 10.88 3.27
N THR A 36 0.48 10.58 4.34
CA THR A 36 0.07 9.53 5.31
C THR A 36 -1.33 9.76 5.87
N ASN A 37 -1.70 11.01 6.10
CA ASN A 37 -2.98 11.38 6.72
C ASN A 37 -4.06 11.82 5.71
N ASN A 38 -3.83 11.66 4.40
CA ASN A 38 -4.88 11.98 3.44
C ASN A 38 -6.07 11.00 3.53
N VAL A 39 -7.21 11.43 3.02
CA VAL A 39 -8.47 10.68 3.09
C VAL A 39 -8.35 9.31 2.42
N PHE A 40 -7.64 9.24 1.27
CA PHE A 40 -7.38 7.99 0.58
C PHE A 40 -6.74 6.94 1.48
N ASN A 41 -5.61 7.29 2.13
CA ASN A 41 -4.86 6.35 2.96
C ASN A 41 -5.61 5.93 4.22
N GLN A 42 -6.37 6.84 4.83
CA GLN A 42 -7.21 6.52 5.99
C GLN A 42 -8.31 5.54 5.59
N LYS A 43 -9.02 5.81 4.49
CA LYS A 43 -10.11 4.96 4.03
C LYS A 43 -9.63 3.59 3.56
N LEU A 44 -8.51 3.53 2.83
CA LEU A 44 -7.90 2.26 2.42
C LEU A 44 -7.50 1.40 3.63
N GLN A 45 -6.96 2.02 4.67
CA GLN A 45 -6.64 1.33 5.92
C GLN A 45 -7.90 0.77 6.59
N GLU A 46 -8.98 1.53 6.64
CA GLU A 46 -10.27 1.08 7.21
C GLU A 46 -10.78 -0.15 6.45
N ILE A 47 -10.85 -0.07 5.11
CA ILE A 47 -11.33 -1.16 4.27
C ILE A 47 -10.45 -2.41 4.45
N SER A 48 -9.13 -2.26 4.46
CA SER A 48 -8.19 -3.40 4.61
C SER A 48 -8.37 -4.14 5.94
N ARG A 49 -8.86 -3.48 7.00
CA ARG A 49 -9.10 -4.09 8.31
C ARG A 49 -10.42 -4.85 8.40
N THR A 50 -11.36 -4.58 7.51
CA THR A 50 -12.73 -5.10 7.54
C THR A 50 -13.05 -6.07 6.40
N THR A 51 -12.29 -6.00 5.28
CA THR A 51 -12.51 -6.86 4.13
C THR A 51 -11.74 -8.17 4.25
N VAL A 52 -12.45 -9.29 4.19
CA VAL A 52 -11.85 -10.63 4.25
C VAL A 52 -10.98 -10.86 3.01
N SER A 53 -9.78 -11.38 3.23
CA SER A 53 -8.90 -11.80 2.15
C SER A 53 -9.43 -13.08 1.49
N PRO A 54 -9.27 -13.21 0.17
CA PRO A 54 -9.61 -14.46 -0.47
C PRO A 54 -8.72 -15.60 0.02
N ASP A 55 -9.33 -16.76 0.17
CA ASP A 55 -8.65 -18.00 0.54
C ASP A 55 -8.11 -18.71 -0.71
N LEU A 56 -6.91 -18.34 -1.13
CA LEU A 56 -6.24 -18.96 -2.29
C LEU A 56 -5.70 -20.36 -1.99
N THR A 57 -5.65 -20.75 -0.73
CA THR A 57 -5.11 -22.04 -0.26
C THR A 57 -6.20 -23.05 0.06
N HIS A 58 -7.47 -22.61 0.05
CA HIS A 58 -8.62 -23.43 0.47
C HIS A 58 -8.45 -24.00 1.89
N SER A 59 -7.76 -23.26 2.76
CA SER A 59 -7.53 -23.67 4.16
C SER A 59 -8.77 -23.46 5.04
N GLY A 60 -9.71 -22.63 4.61
CA GLY A 60 -10.86 -22.21 5.40
C GLY A 60 -10.55 -21.10 6.41
N ASP A 61 -9.31 -20.60 6.44
CA ASP A 61 -8.88 -19.59 7.39
C ASP A 61 -9.39 -18.21 6.97
N ILE A 62 -10.05 -17.51 7.91
CA ILE A 62 -10.48 -16.13 7.70
C ILE A 62 -9.32 -15.19 8.03
N THR A 63 -8.71 -14.63 6.99
CA THR A 63 -7.60 -13.68 7.11
C THR A 63 -7.91 -12.37 6.41
N TYR A 64 -7.10 -11.34 6.73
CA TYR A 64 -7.25 -10.01 6.17
C TYR A 64 -5.90 -9.50 5.67
N TRP A 65 -5.93 -8.65 4.65
CA TRP A 65 -4.76 -7.89 4.25
C TRP A 65 -4.52 -6.75 5.22
N TYR A 66 -3.25 -6.48 5.52
CA TYR A 66 -2.85 -5.39 6.39
C TYR A 66 -2.21 -4.27 5.59
N TYR A 67 -2.93 -3.17 5.38
CA TYR A 67 -2.35 -1.97 4.82
C TYR A 67 -1.56 -1.21 5.88
N GLU A 68 -0.24 -1.10 5.66
CA GLU A 68 0.67 -0.35 6.53
C GLU A 68 0.75 1.11 6.04
N ARG A 69 -0.12 1.95 6.59
CA ARG A 69 -0.19 3.37 6.24
C ARG A 69 1.02 4.15 6.74
N VAL A 70 1.52 3.83 7.91
CA VAL A 70 2.72 4.40 8.54
C VAL A 70 3.77 3.31 8.66
N SER A 71 5.01 3.60 8.27
CA SER A 71 6.10 2.64 8.35
C SER A 71 6.26 2.08 9.76
N GLY A 72 6.33 0.75 9.88
CA GLY A 72 6.44 0.05 11.15
C GLY A 72 5.13 -0.07 11.94
N GLN A 73 3.99 0.37 11.40
CA GLN A 73 2.69 0.35 12.08
C GLN A 73 2.27 -1.07 12.48
N TYR A 74 2.52 -2.07 11.64
CA TYR A 74 2.20 -3.46 11.94
C TYR A 74 2.87 -3.93 13.24
N ASN A 75 4.15 -3.65 13.39
CA ASN A 75 4.89 -4.02 14.59
C ASN A 75 4.45 -3.21 15.81
N GLN A 76 4.12 -1.93 15.63
CA GLN A 76 3.60 -1.09 16.71
C GLN A 76 2.24 -1.61 17.21
N ASP A 77 1.35 -2.01 16.31
CA ASP A 77 0.04 -2.56 16.66
C ASP A 77 0.19 -3.88 17.43
N ILE A 78 1.11 -4.77 17.01
CA ILE A 78 1.43 -5.99 17.77
C ILE A 78 1.99 -5.68 19.16
N ASN A 79 2.90 -4.71 19.27
CA ASN A 79 3.55 -4.38 20.53
C ASN A 79 2.59 -3.75 21.56
N ARG A 80 1.52 -3.08 21.10
CA ARG A 80 0.44 -2.56 21.96
C ARG A 80 -0.40 -3.65 22.59
N ILE A 81 -0.41 -4.85 22.04
CA ILE A 81 -1.15 -6.00 22.58
C ILE A 81 -0.31 -6.64 23.69
N HIS A 82 -0.79 -6.60 24.91
CA HIS A 82 -0.04 -7.15 26.06
C HIS A 82 -0.09 -8.68 26.13
N SER A 83 -1.22 -9.30 25.76
CA SER A 83 -1.43 -10.74 25.83
C SER A 83 -0.75 -11.47 24.67
N LEU A 84 0.02 -12.52 24.97
CA LEU A 84 0.63 -13.40 23.94
C LEU A 84 -0.44 -14.11 23.10
N VAL A 85 -1.53 -14.51 23.72
CA VAL A 85 -2.65 -15.15 23.01
C VAL A 85 -3.26 -14.21 21.98
N ASP A 86 -3.47 -12.95 22.35
CA ASP A 86 -4.07 -11.97 21.45
C ASP A 86 -3.08 -11.49 20.36
N ARG A 87 -1.77 -11.45 20.66
CA ARG A 87 -0.73 -11.28 19.63
C ARG A 87 -0.76 -12.37 18.57
N ASN A 88 -0.93 -13.63 19.01
CA ASN A 88 -1.04 -14.75 18.07
C ASN A 88 -2.33 -14.68 17.25
N LYS A 89 -3.46 -14.32 17.86
CA LYS A 89 -4.72 -14.08 17.14
C LYS A 89 -4.56 -12.95 16.09
N PHE A 90 -3.87 -11.85 16.47
CA PHE A 90 -3.60 -10.76 15.53
C PHE A 90 -2.77 -11.23 14.33
N LYS A 91 -1.71 -12.01 14.55
CA LYS A 91 -0.87 -12.56 13.49
C LYS A 91 -1.61 -13.57 12.60
N LEU A 92 -2.53 -14.35 13.17
CA LEU A 92 -3.38 -15.25 12.39
C LEU A 92 -4.40 -14.45 11.55
N LYS A 93 -4.97 -13.40 12.12
CA LYS A 93 -5.90 -12.50 11.41
C LYS A 93 -5.21 -11.71 10.30
N PHE A 94 -4.01 -11.22 10.56
CA PHE A 94 -3.19 -10.42 9.64
C PHE A 94 -1.82 -11.08 9.42
N PRO A 95 -1.72 -12.12 8.59
CA PRO A 95 -0.46 -12.76 8.30
C PRO A 95 0.54 -11.79 7.67
N LEU A 96 1.82 -11.95 7.98
CA LEU A 96 2.87 -11.04 7.52
C LEU A 96 3.03 -11.02 5.99
N ASP A 97 2.78 -12.13 5.34
CA ASP A 97 2.75 -12.27 3.88
C ASP A 97 1.56 -11.56 3.22
N LYS A 98 0.53 -11.19 4.01
CA LYS A 98 -0.60 -10.36 3.57
C LYS A 98 -0.50 -8.90 4.02
N LYS A 99 0.71 -8.42 4.35
CA LYS A 99 0.98 -7.02 4.62
C LYS A 99 1.45 -6.32 3.34
N PHE A 100 0.98 -5.09 3.10
CA PHE A 100 1.49 -4.20 2.04
C PHE A 100 1.55 -2.75 2.54
N ASP A 101 2.37 -1.95 1.89
CA ASP A 101 2.57 -0.55 2.26
C ASP A 101 2.27 0.43 1.09
N LYS A 102 2.40 1.71 1.37
CA LYS A 102 2.19 2.80 0.40
C LYS A 102 3.11 2.67 -0.82
N CYS A 103 4.34 2.27 -0.60
CA CYS A 103 5.33 2.18 -1.66
C CYS A 103 5.03 1.03 -2.61
N GLU A 104 4.59 -0.09 -2.07
CA GLU A 104 4.15 -1.24 -2.85
C GLU A 104 2.86 -0.91 -3.64
N LEU A 105 1.91 -0.22 -2.99
CA LEU A 105 0.70 0.30 -3.64
C LEU A 105 1.05 1.15 -4.88
N GLY A 106 1.90 2.15 -4.72
CA GLY A 106 2.32 3.02 -5.84
C GLY A 106 3.02 2.26 -6.95
N LYS A 107 3.88 1.30 -6.60
CA LYS A 107 4.63 0.51 -7.56
C LYS A 107 3.74 -0.41 -8.40
N ILE A 108 2.82 -1.12 -7.76
CA ILE A 108 1.86 -2.00 -8.42
C ILE A 108 0.95 -1.17 -9.33
N TYR A 109 0.47 -0.04 -8.84
CA TYR A 109 -0.44 0.81 -9.59
C TYR A 109 0.22 1.44 -10.82
N THR A 110 1.47 1.92 -10.71
CA THR A 110 2.21 2.45 -11.86
C THR A 110 2.53 1.38 -12.89
N ALA A 111 2.78 0.15 -12.46
CA ALA A 111 2.91 -0.99 -13.35
C ALA A 111 1.59 -1.30 -14.07
N TRP A 112 0.48 -1.33 -13.36
CA TRP A 112 -0.86 -1.54 -13.93
C TRP A 112 -1.23 -0.47 -14.95
N LYS A 113 -0.93 0.80 -14.68
CA LYS A 113 -1.16 1.92 -15.59
C LYS A 113 -0.19 1.97 -16.78
N GLN A 114 0.61 0.92 -16.96
CA GLN A 114 1.58 0.83 -18.06
C GLN A 114 2.60 2.00 -18.09
N LYS A 115 3.01 2.45 -16.90
CA LYS A 115 4.05 3.49 -16.73
C LYS A 115 5.40 2.87 -16.32
N PRO A 116 6.05 2.03 -17.17
CA PRO A 116 7.27 1.31 -16.82
C PRO A 116 8.42 2.24 -16.45
N TYR A 117 8.50 3.38 -17.12
CA TYR A 117 9.51 4.42 -16.88
C TYR A 117 9.43 5.05 -15.50
N ILE A 118 8.24 4.99 -14.84
CA ILE A 118 8.07 5.39 -13.44
C ILE A 118 8.34 4.22 -12.52
N SER A 119 7.81 3.05 -12.85
CA SER A 119 7.91 1.83 -12.06
C SER A 119 9.36 1.43 -11.75
N ILE A 120 10.30 1.71 -12.65
CA ILE A 120 11.73 1.45 -12.46
C ILE A 120 12.46 2.44 -11.54
N ASN A 121 11.88 3.61 -11.29
CA ASN A 121 12.55 4.69 -10.54
C ASN A 121 12.54 4.52 -9.02
N GLY A 122 11.99 3.43 -8.54
CA GLY A 122 11.90 3.13 -7.12
C GLY A 122 10.55 3.49 -6.47
N PRO A 123 10.28 2.89 -5.30
CA PRO A 123 8.94 2.87 -4.72
C PRO A 123 8.42 4.25 -4.31
N GLN A 124 9.30 5.14 -3.87
CA GLN A 124 8.94 6.50 -3.45
C GLN A 124 8.40 7.34 -4.61
N LYS A 125 9.04 7.23 -5.80
CA LYS A 125 8.60 7.95 -7.00
C LYS A 125 7.28 7.38 -7.54
N CYS A 126 7.13 6.05 -7.49
CA CYS A 126 5.87 5.40 -7.86
C CYS A 126 4.72 5.87 -6.98
N TYR A 127 4.96 5.96 -5.67
CA TYR A 127 3.92 6.43 -4.75
C TYR A 127 3.61 7.92 -4.95
N LYS A 128 4.61 8.74 -5.26
CA LYS A 128 4.39 10.16 -5.58
C LYS A 128 3.45 10.30 -6.79
N GLU A 129 3.74 9.60 -7.87
CA GLU A 129 2.89 9.60 -9.07
C GLU A 129 1.47 9.13 -8.77
N PHE A 130 1.36 8.05 -7.98
CA PHE A 130 0.08 7.53 -7.55
C PHE A 130 -0.74 8.57 -6.77
N ILE A 131 -0.13 9.23 -5.79
CA ILE A 131 -0.85 10.18 -4.93
C ILE A 131 -1.20 11.48 -5.62
N GLU A 132 -0.42 11.89 -6.63
CA GLU A 132 -0.76 13.02 -7.49
C GLU A 132 -2.00 12.75 -8.35
N GLU A 133 -2.21 11.49 -8.75
CA GLU A 133 -3.39 11.08 -9.54
C GLU A 133 -4.61 10.77 -8.64
N TYR A 134 -4.39 10.15 -7.47
CA TYR A 134 -5.46 9.58 -6.63
C TYR A 134 -5.56 10.17 -5.22
N GLY A 135 -4.79 11.20 -4.88
CA GLY A 135 -4.75 11.72 -3.51
C GLY A 135 -6.09 12.21 -2.96
N ASP A 136 -6.96 12.72 -3.83
CA ASP A 136 -8.30 13.20 -3.49
C ASP A 136 -9.40 12.14 -3.73
N PHE A 137 -9.03 10.99 -4.29
CA PHE A 137 -9.97 9.89 -4.49
C PHE A 137 -10.29 9.19 -3.17
N VAL A 138 -11.57 8.89 -2.95
CA VAL A 138 -12.02 8.11 -1.79
C VAL A 138 -12.18 6.66 -2.24
N PRO A 139 -11.29 5.74 -1.84
CA PRO A 139 -11.38 4.35 -2.25
C PRO A 139 -12.61 3.68 -1.65
N ASP A 140 -13.25 2.84 -2.43
CA ASP A 140 -14.33 1.97 -2.03
C ASP A 140 -13.87 0.49 -1.99
N SER A 141 -14.80 -0.43 -1.72
CA SER A 141 -14.50 -1.86 -1.68
C SER A 141 -14.10 -2.40 -3.05
N VAL A 142 -14.66 -1.87 -4.14
CA VAL A 142 -14.35 -2.33 -5.50
C VAL A 142 -12.90 -1.96 -5.86
N PHE A 143 -12.50 -0.72 -5.59
CA PHE A 143 -11.10 -0.30 -5.75
C PHE A 143 -10.15 -1.17 -4.93
N TYR A 144 -10.52 -1.46 -3.68
CA TYR A 144 -9.70 -2.28 -2.79
C TYR A 144 -9.55 -3.71 -3.32
N ASP A 145 -10.63 -4.33 -3.74
CA ASP A 145 -10.62 -5.70 -4.27
C ASP A 145 -9.80 -5.80 -5.56
N ASP A 146 -9.95 -4.84 -6.48
CA ASP A 146 -9.13 -4.74 -7.69
C ASP A 146 -7.65 -4.57 -7.35
N PHE A 147 -7.33 -3.71 -6.38
CA PHE A 147 -5.95 -3.52 -5.95
C PHE A 147 -5.36 -4.79 -5.30
N VAL A 148 -6.11 -5.48 -4.45
CA VAL A 148 -5.67 -6.75 -3.84
C VAL A 148 -5.43 -7.81 -4.91
N ALA A 149 -6.27 -7.88 -5.94
CA ALA A 149 -6.06 -8.79 -7.06
C ALA A 149 -4.75 -8.46 -7.81
N MET A 150 -4.49 -7.19 -8.10
CA MET A 150 -3.21 -6.75 -8.70
C MET A 150 -2.01 -7.14 -7.81
N LEU A 151 -2.10 -6.93 -6.51
CA LEU A 151 -1.06 -7.25 -5.52
C LEU A 151 -0.75 -8.75 -5.51
N ILE A 152 -1.77 -9.60 -5.55
CA ILE A 152 -1.61 -11.06 -5.60
C ILE A 152 -0.91 -11.48 -6.90
N ILE A 153 -1.36 -10.97 -8.05
CA ILE A 153 -0.74 -11.25 -9.35
C ILE A 153 0.73 -10.81 -9.34
N TYR A 154 1.00 -9.60 -8.85
CA TYR A 154 2.35 -9.07 -8.75
C TYR A 154 3.25 -9.99 -7.92
N ARG A 155 2.84 -10.35 -6.71
CA ARG A 155 3.62 -11.23 -5.82
C ARG A 155 3.77 -12.65 -6.36
N PHE A 156 2.74 -13.17 -7.02
CA PHE A 156 2.83 -14.44 -7.72
C PHE A 156 3.91 -14.42 -8.80
N MET A 157 3.94 -13.36 -9.61
CA MET A 157 4.97 -13.17 -10.64
C MET A 157 6.36 -13.08 -10.06
N GLU A 158 6.54 -12.31 -8.98
CA GLU A 158 7.80 -12.23 -8.24
C GLU A 158 8.29 -13.61 -7.80
N LYS A 159 7.42 -14.39 -7.20
CA LYS A 159 7.74 -15.73 -6.69
C LYS A 159 8.11 -16.73 -7.80
N LYS A 160 7.48 -16.61 -8.98
CA LYS A 160 7.73 -17.52 -10.11
C LYS A 160 8.99 -17.19 -10.91
N ASN A 161 9.50 -15.97 -10.83
CA ASN A 161 10.64 -15.50 -11.59
C ASN A 161 11.79 -15.01 -10.70
N PRO A 162 12.38 -15.87 -9.85
CA PRO A 162 13.40 -15.45 -8.89
C PRO A 162 14.66 -14.90 -9.54
N VAL A 163 15.01 -15.33 -10.77
CA VAL A 163 16.16 -14.84 -11.52
C VAL A 163 16.04 -13.36 -11.86
N PHE A 164 14.83 -12.83 -12.00
CA PHE A 164 14.58 -11.43 -12.31
C PHE A 164 14.47 -10.54 -11.08
N MET A 165 14.50 -11.11 -9.87
CA MET A 165 14.38 -10.33 -8.62
C MET A 165 15.56 -9.40 -8.37
N GLU A 166 16.75 -9.72 -8.89
CA GLU A 166 17.95 -8.88 -8.76
C GLU A 166 17.87 -7.60 -9.59
N TYR A 167 17.05 -7.58 -10.63
CA TYR A 167 16.89 -6.46 -11.54
C TYR A 167 15.51 -5.83 -11.39
N HIS A 168 15.37 -4.80 -10.56
CA HIS A 168 14.11 -4.06 -10.36
C HIS A 168 13.44 -3.60 -11.65
N GLN A 169 14.25 -3.28 -12.68
CA GLN A 169 13.76 -2.86 -13.99
C GLN A 169 13.05 -3.99 -14.73
N VAL A 170 13.64 -5.19 -14.76
CA VAL A 170 13.08 -6.37 -15.45
C VAL A 170 11.80 -6.83 -14.76
N LYS A 171 11.78 -6.77 -13.43
CA LYS A 171 10.61 -7.10 -12.61
C LYS A 171 9.41 -6.22 -12.94
N ALA A 172 9.62 -4.90 -13.01
CA ALA A 172 8.57 -3.96 -13.40
C ALA A 172 8.09 -4.22 -14.84
N GLN A 173 9.01 -4.45 -15.77
CA GLN A 173 8.68 -4.72 -17.17
C GLN A 173 7.88 -6.02 -17.33
N MET A 174 8.24 -7.10 -16.62
CA MET A 174 7.50 -8.35 -16.68
C MET A 174 6.10 -8.22 -16.09
N THR A 175 5.96 -7.51 -14.97
CA THR A 175 4.65 -7.24 -14.39
C THR A 175 3.78 -6.49 -15.38
N ILE A 176 4.30 -5.45 -16.02
CA ILE A 176 3.58 -4.67 -17.03
C ILE A 176 3.19 -5.52 -18.22
N TYR A 177 4.12 -6.34 -18.74
CA TYR A 177 3.84 -7.22 -19.86
C TYR A 177 2.69 -8.19 -19.54
N THR A 178 2.73 -8.83 -18.38
CA THR A 178 1.67 -9.77 -17.98
C THR A 178 0.32 -9.08 -17.79
N LEU A 179 0.32 -7.89 -17.17
CA LEU A 179 -0.89 -7.10 -17.00
C LEU A 179 -1.44 -6.60 -18.34
N ALA A 180 -0.56 -6.19 -19.27
CA ALA A 180 -0.95 -5.80 -20.61
C ALA A 180 -1.53 -6.97 -21.41
N MET A 181 -0.93 -8.16 -21.31
CA MET A 181 -1.45 -9.37 -21.93
C MET A 181 -2.82 -9.77 -21.35
N LEU A 182 -2.96 -9.69 -20.04
CA LEU A 182 -4.22 -9.96 -19.37
C LEU A 182 -5.31 -8.97 -19.85
N TYR A 183 -4.99 -7.68 -19.90
CA TYR A 183 -5.86 -6.63 -20.43
C TYR A 183 -6.25 -6.89 -21.89
N TYR A 184 -5.29 -7.26 -22.73
CA TYR A 184 -5.52 -7.56 -24.14
C TYR A 184 -6.43 -8.78 -24.33
N VAL A 185 -6.14 -9.90 -23.65
CA VAL A 185 -6.91 -11.16 -23.76
C VAL A 185 -8.38 -10.97 -23.35
N THR A 186 -8.64 -10.02 -22.49
CA THR A 186 -9.99 -9.75 -21.98
C THR A 186 -10.67 -8.54 -22.62
N ASN A 187 -10.08 -8.02 -23.72
CA ASN A 187 -10.59 -6.85 -24.46
C ASN A 187 -10.84 -5.61 -23.59
N GLY A 188 -10.00 -5.38 -22.59
CA GLY A 188 -10.13 -4.25 -21.70
C GLY A 188 -11.35 -4.29 -20.77
N ALA A 189 -12.13 -5.38 -20.81
CA ALA A 189 -13.36 -5.51 -20.05
C ALA A 189 -13.16 -6.13 -18.66
N ILE A 190 -11.91 -6.25 -18.18
CA ILE A 190 -11.67 -6.83 -16.88
C ILE A 190 -11.95 -5.78 -15.80
N SER A 191 -13.04 -6.02 -15.11
CA SER A 191 -13.04 -5.81 -13.68
C SER A 191 -12.33 -7.01 -13.05
N LEU A 192 -11.15 -6.84 -12.49
CA LEU A 192 -10.48 -7.88 -11.70
C LEU A 192 -11.40 -8.39 -10.59
N TYR A 193 -12.24 -7.54 -10.08
CA TYR A 193 -13.33 -7.87 -9.17
C TYR A 193 -14.30 -8.93 -9.73
N LYS A 194 -14.68 -8.85 -11.02
CA LYS A 194 -15.53 -9.88 -11.64
C LYS A 194 -14.82 -11.21 -11.85
N ILE A 195 -13.52 -11.19 -12.19
CA ILE A 195 -12.72 -12.41 -12.28
C ILE A 195 -12.62 -13.09 -10.91
N TRP A 196 -12.57 -12.29 -9.89
CA TRP A 196 -12.45 -12.74 -8.52
C TRP A 196 -13.73 -13.38 -7.96
N GLN A 197 -14.89 -12.96 -8.42
CA GLN A 197 -16.19 -13.51 -7.99
C GLN A 197 -16.57 -14.82 -8.69
N ASN A 198 -15.89 -15.21 -9.76
CA ASN A 198 -16.08 -16.47 -10.48
C ASN A 198 -14.99 -17.49 -10.17
#